data_64a5498c31f87123fb0a79d9a316030c
#
_entry.id   64a5498c31f87123fb0a79d9a316030c
#
_cell.length_a   1.000
_cell.length_b   1.000
_cell.length_c   1.000
_cell.angle_alpha   90.00
_cell.angle_beta   90.00
_cell.angle_gamma   90.00
#
_symmetry.space_group_name_H-M   'P 1'
#
loop_
_entity.id
_entity.type
_entity.pdbx_description
1 polymer ?
#
loop_
_entity_poly.entity_id
_entity_poly.type
_entity_poly.pdbx_seq_one_letter_code
_entity_poly.pdbx_strand_id
1 'polypeptide(L)'
;MVTGAASGIGRAXXLRLAAHGAELYLTDRDGDGLRLTVEDARALGASVPEHRALDIADYDQVASFAADIHAAHPPMDVVLNIAGVSAWGTVDRLTHEQWRKMIDINLMGPIHVIETFVPPMVAAGRXGHLANVSSAAGLVALPWHAAYSASKYGLRGLSEVLRFDLARHRIGVSVVVPGAVNTPLVNTVEIAGVDRDDPDVARWVRRFAGHAVSPEKAADKILAGVARNRYLIYTSPDIRALYAFKRLAWWPYSVAMRQVNVIFTRALRPAPATLVRHDQLETHPEQPDRPVELE
;
A
#
# COMPACT_ATOMS: atom_id res chain seq x y z
N MET A 1 -13.72 -7.86 2.25
CA MET A 1 -12.91 -7.09 3.24
C MET A 1 -12.08 -6.06 2.50
N VAL A 2 -12.14 -4.77 2.90
CA VAL A 2 -11.39 -3.69 2.26
C VAL A 2 -10.65 -2.91 3.35
N THR A 3 -9.32 -2.78 3.23
CA THR A 3 -8.54 -1.86 4.06
C THR A 3 -8.38 -0.53 3.33
N GLY A 4 -8.11 0.54 4.08
CA GLY A 4 -7.99 1.87 3.50
C GLY A 4 -9.32 2.42 3.00
N ALA A 5 -10.42 2.04 3.64
CA ALA A 5 -11.77 2.29 3.15
C ALA A 5 -12.25 3.74 3.35
N ALA A 6 -11.52 4.55 4.13
CA ALA A 6 -11.97 5.91 4.47
C ALA A 6 -11.73 6.92 3.34
N SER A 7 -10.83 6.63 2.41
CA SER A 7 -10.46 7.61 1.39
C SER A 7 -9.92 6.95 0.12
N GLY A 8 -9.72 7.74 -0.89
CA GLY A 8 -8.99 7.38 -2.10
C GLY A 8 -9.54 6.16 -2.82
N ILE A 9 -8.62 5.30 -3.24
CA ILE A 9 -8.96 4.08 -3.99
C ILE A 9 -9.83 3.15 -3.14
N GLY A 10 -9.53 3.02 -1.84
CA GLY A 10 -10.28 2.14 -0.94
C GLY A 10 -11.73 2.55 -0.82
N ARG A 11 -11.99 3.83 -0.62
CA ARG A 11 -13.36 4.37 -0.59
C ARG A 11 -14.05 4.14 -1.94
N ALA A 12 -13.40 4.48 -3.02
CA ALA A 12 -13.97 4.23 -4.36
C ALA A 12 -14.28 2.75 -4.58
N UNK A 13 -13.51 1.93 -4.10
CA UNK A 13 -13.68 0.57 -4.18
C UNK A 13 -14.79 0.08 -3.38
N UNK A 14 -15.02 0.52 -2.37
CA UNK A 14 -15.99 0.23 -1.56
C UNK A 14 -17.26 0.63 -2.00
N LEU A 15 -17.38 1.80 -2.52
CA LEU A 15 -18.66 2.32 -3.03
C LEU A 15 -19.12 1.62 -4.32
N ARG A 16 -18.19 1.28 -5.19
CA ARG A 16 -18.52 0.47 -6.39
C ARG A 16 -19.10 -0.90 -6.00
N LEU A 17 -18.48 -1.53 -5.02
CA LEU A 17 -18.97 -2.83 -4.53
C LEU A 17 -20.34 -2.70 -3.88
N ALA A 18 -20.56 -1.62 -3.14
CA ALA A 18 -21.86 -1.32 -2.55
C ALA A 18 -22.96 -1.25 -3.61
N ALA A 19 -22.66 -0.54 -4.71
CA ALA A 19 -23.62 -0.40 -5.81
C ALA A 19 -23.94 -1.73 -6.50
N HIS A 20 -23.06 -2.73 -6.37
CA HIS A 20 -23.28 -4.07 -6.93
C HIS A 20 -23.83 -5.06 -5.90
N GLY A 21 -24.21 -4.59 -4.73
CA GLY A 21 -24.87 -5.43 -3.72
C GLY A 21 -23.94 -6.29 -2.88
N ALA A 22 -22.65 -5.95 -2.82
CA ALA A 22 -21.71 -6.70 -1.99
C ALA A 22 -21.95 -6.45 -0.51
N GLU A 23 -21.70 -7.46 0.31
CA GLU A 23 -21.66 -7.34 1.76
C GLU A 23 -20.23 -6.90 2.13
N LEU A 24 -20.11 -5.81 2.89
CA LEU A 24 -18.85 -5.10 3.07
C LEU A 24 -18.34 -5.19 4.50
N TYR A 25 -17.07 -5.51 4.64
CA TYR A 25 -16.30 -5.50 5.88
C TYR A 25 -15.16 -4.51 5.69
N LEU A 26 -15.12 -3.44 6.50
CA LEU A 26 -14.33 -2.26 6.18
C LEU A 26 -13.44 -1.85 7.34
N THR A 27 -12.23 -1.41 7.05
CA THR A 27 -11.35 -0.82 8.05
C THR A 27 -10.51 0.32 7.47
N ASP A 28 -10.16 1.24 8.35
CA ASP A 28 -9.23 2.32 8.08
C ASP A 28 -8.72 2.82 9.44
N ARG A 29 -7.58 3.47 9.43
CA ARG A 29 -7.06 4.16 10.60
C ARG A 29 -7.87 5.42 10.90
N ASP A 30 -8.40 6.08 9.89
CA ASP A 30 -9.24 7.29 10.00
C ASP A 30 -10.67 6.88 10.33
N GLY A 31 -11.03 6.89 11.62
CA GLY A 31 -12.35 6.48 12.08
C GLY A 31 -13.48 7.35 11.58
N ASP A 32 -13.27 8.67 11.50
CA ASP A 32 -14.30 9.59 11.01
C ASP A 32 -14.57 9.39 9.52
N GLY A 33 -13.50 9.29 8.73
CA GLY A 33 -13.63 9.01 7.30
C GLY A 33 -14.27 7.66 7.03
N LEU A 34 -13.92 6.64 7.83
CA LEU A 34 -14.52 5.32 7.72
C LEU A 34 -16.03 5.37 7.99
N ARG A 35 -16.44 6.09 9.04
CA ARG A 35 -17.86 6.23 9.36
C ARG A 35 -18.62 6.84 8.19
N LEU A 36 -18.07 7.87 7.55
CA LEU A 36 -18.70 8.50 6.38
C LEU A 36 -18.81 7.52 5.21
N THR A 37 -17.77 6.73 4.95
CA THR A 37 -17.81 5.72 3.89
C THR A 37 -18.91 4.68 4.18
N VAL A 38 -19.02 4.24 5.43
CA VAL A 38 -20.05 3.28 5.85
C VAL A 38 -21.45 3.86 5.62
N GLU A 39 -21.66 5.12 6.04
CA GLU A 39 -22.96 5.79 5.83
C GLU A 39 -23.31 5.86 4.34
N ASP A 40 -22.34 6.23 3.50
CA ASP A 40 -22.57 6.34 2.06
C ASP A 40 -22.84 4.96 1.42
N ALA A 41 -22.13 3.92 1.85
CA ALA A 41 -22.36 2.55 1.36
C ALA A 41 -23.78 2.08 1.73
N ARG A 42 -24.20 2.31 2.96
CA ARG A 42 -25.54 1.96 3.43
C ARG A 42 -26.62 2.74 2.69
N ALA A 43 -26.36 4.02 2.37
CA ALA A 43 -27.29 4.82 1.57
C ALA A 43 -27.48 4.27 0.16
N LEU A 44 -26.49 3.53 -0.37
CA LEU A 44 -26.60 2.82 -1.64
C LEU A 44 -27.28 1.45 -1.50
N GLY A 45 -27.70 1.09 -0.28
CA GLY A 45 -28.38 -0.17 -0.02
C GLY A 45 -27.47 -1.32 0.37
N ALA A 46 -26.20 -1.08 0.57
CA ALA A 46 -25.26 -2.14 0.93
C ALA A 46 -25.37 -2.56 2.38
N SER A 47 -25.12 -3.84 2.64
CA SER A 47 -24.93 -4.37 3.98
C SER A 47 -23.48 -4.14 4.42
N VAL A 48 -23.28 -3.53 5.58
CA VAL A 48 -21.95 -3.38 6.19
C VAL A 48 -22.05 -3.98 7.59
N PRO A 49 -21.92 -5.32 7.71
CA PRO A 49 -22.06 -5.97 9.01
C PRO A 49 -21.02 -5.57 10.04
N GLU A 50 -19.78 -5.36 9.60
CA GLU A 50 -18.69 -5.03 10.51
C GLU A 50 -17.81 -3.97 9.88
N HIS A 51 -17.43 -2.99 10.69
CA HIS A 51 -16.40 -2.01 10.36
C HIS A 51 -15.70 -1.59 11.65
N ARG A 52 -14.44 -1.26 11.55
CA ARG A 52 -13.67 -0.88 12.74
C ARG A 52 -12.50 0.01 12.33
N ALA A 53 -12.30 1.09 13.07
CA ALA A 53 -11.10 1.90 12.95
C ALA A 53 -9.95 1.14 13.63
N LEU A 54 -8.86 0.90 12.90
CA LEU A 54 -7.69 0.23 13.45
C LEU A 54 -6.45 0.55 12.64
N ASP A 55 -5.29 0.29 13.24
CA ASP A 55 -4.00 0.44 12.59
C ASP A 55 -3.56 -0.94 12.08
N ILE A 56 -3.48 -1.12 10.76
CA ILE A 56 -3.08 -2.42 10.20
C ILE A 56 -1.64 -2.80 10.54
N ALA A 57 -0.79 -1.83 10.93
CA ALA A 57 0.56 -2.13 11.40
C ALA A 57 0.56 -2.83 12.76
N ASP A 58 -0.56 -2.80 13.48
CA ASP A 58 -0.72 -3.46 14.77
C ASP A 58 -1.41 -4.81 14.57
N TYR A 59 -0.62 -5.89 14.65
CA TYR A 59 -1.14 -7.25 14.45
C TYR A 59 -2.31 -7.55 15.39
N ASP A 60 -2.22 -7.18 16.65
CA ASP A 60 -3.26 -7.52 17.63
C ASP A 60 -4.59 -6.87 17.29
N GLN A 61 -4.58 -5.63 16.79
CA GLN A 61 -5.82 -4.97 16.35
C GLN A 61 -6.43 -5.69 15.15
N VAL A 62 -5.63 -6.08 14.17
CA VAL A 62 -6.11 -6.80 13.00
C VAL A 62 -6.66 -8.18 13.38
N ALA A 63 -5.91 -8.92 14.20
CA ALA A 63 -6.29 -10.25 14.65
C ALA A 63 -7.59 -10.22 15.45
N SER A 64 -7.77 -9.22 16.33
CA SER A 64 -8.99 -9.06 17.11
C SER A 64 -10.19 -8.80 16.21
N PHE A 65 -10.05 -7.91 15.22
CA PHE A 65 -11.11 -7.62 14.26
C PHE A 65 -11.48 -8.87 13.44
N ALA A 66 -10.48 -9.58 12.94
CA ALA A 66 -10.70 -10.81 12.18
C ALA A 66 -11.39 -11.87 13.01
N ALA A 67 -10.99 -12.04 14.27
CA ALA A 67 -11.61 -13.01 15.17
C ALA A 67 -13.10 -12.69 15.41
N ASP A 68 -13.40 -11.42 15.65
CA ASP A 68 -14.80 -10.99 15.87
C ASP A 68 -15.65 -11.23 14.60
N ILE A 69 -15.10 -10.93 13.43
CA ILE A 69 -15.81 -11.17 12.15
C ILE A 69 -16.06 -12.68 11.98
N HIS A 70 -15.04 -13.51 12.14
CA HIS A 70 -15.15 -14.93 11.84
C HIS A 70 -15.97 -15.69 12.89
N ALA A 71 -16.17 -15.10 14.08
CA ALA A 71 -17.08 -15.69 15.09
C ALA A 71 -18.55 -15.57 14.68
N ALA A 72 -18.89 -14.58 13.85
CA ALA A 72 -20.28 -14.24 13.51
C ALA A 72 -20.63 -14.32 12.02
N HIS A 73 -19.63 -14.36 11.14
CA HIS A 73 -19.83 -14.25 9.69
C HIS A 73 -18.96 -15.26 8.93
N PRO A 74 -19.39 -15.63 7.72
CA PRO A 74 -18.58 -16.55 6.89
C PRO A 74 -17.23 -15.95 6.48
N PRO A 75 -16.28 -16.79 6.07
CA PRO A 75 -15.02 -16.28 5.50
C PRO A 75 -15.27 -15.39 4.29
N MET A 76 -14.31 -14.46 4.05
CA MET A 76 -14.41 -13.50 2.95
C MET A 76 -14.36 -14.22 1.60
N ASP A 77 -15.03 -13.64 0.61
CA ASP A 77 -14.86 -14.03 -0.79
C ASP A 77 -13.72 -13.24 -1.43
N VAL A 78 -13.57 -11.97 -1.03
CA VAL A 78 -12.55 -11.08 -1.61
C VAL A 78 -11.90 -10.28 -0.48
N VAL A 79 -10.57 -10.19 -0.53
CA VAL A 79 -9.79 -9.33 0.36
C VAL A 79 -9.03 -8.33 -0.50
N LEU A 80 -9.23 -7.03 -0.23
CA LEU A 80 -8.59 -5.92 -0.95
C LEU A 80 -7.70 -5.15 0.03
N ASN A 81 -6.39 -5.37 -0.07
CA ASN A 81 -5.39 -4.67 0.72
C ASN A 81 -5.01 -3.37 0.01
N ILE A 82 -5.68 -2.28 0.38
CA ILE A 82 -5.49 -0.99 -0.29
C ILE A 82 -4.76 0.02 0.59
N ALA A 83 -4.90 -0.09 1.93
CA ALA A 83 -4.28 0.85 2.85
C ALA A 83 -2.78 0.97 2.64
N GLY A 84 -2.27 2.19 2.67
CA GLY A 84 -0.84 2.43 2.55
C GLY A 84 -0.50 3.90 2.73
N VAL A 85 0.77 4.16 2.92
CA VAL A 85 1.33 5.52 3.08
C VAL A 85 2.55 5.64 2.20
N SER A 86 3.03 6.88 2.01
CA SER A 86 4.23 7.11 1.21
C SER A 86 5.17 8.10 1.91
N ALA A 87 6.46 7.84 1.79
CA ALA A 87 7.51 8.77 2.18
C ALA A 87 8.63 8.63 1.15
N TRP A 88 9.13 9.75 0.65
CA TRP A 88 10.21 9.80 -0.33
C TRP A 88 11.44 10.45 0.30
N GLY A 89 12.59 10.08 -0.17
CA GLY A 89 13.84 10.72 0.26
C GLY A 89 15.03 9.95 -0.22
N THR A 90 16.17 10.66 -0.26
CA THR A 90 17.46 10.03 -0.50
C THR A 90 17.91 9.31 0.77
N VAL A 91 18.82 8.35 0.63
CA VAL A 91 19.23 7.51 1.76
C VAL A 91 19.87 8.30 2.91
N ASP A 92 20.53 9.42 2.58
CA ASP A 92 21.16 10.27 3.59
C ASP A 92 20.15 11.15 4.35
N ARG A 93 18.91 11.21 3.88
CA ARG A 93 17.86 12.06 4.45
C ARG A 93 16.71 11.30 5.09
N LEU A 94 16.42 10.10 4.58
CA LEU A 94 15.37 9.25 5.17
C LEU A 94 15.71 8.95 6.63
N THR A 95 14.72 9.15 7.50
CA THR A 95 14.87 8.81 8.92
C THR A 95 14.58 7.33 9.14
N HIS A 96 15.11 6.77 10.23
CA HIS A 96 14.79 5.40 10.61
C HIS A 96 13.28 5.22 10.79
N GLU A 97 12.62 6.22 11.37
CA GLU A 97 11.16 6.21 11.54
C GLU A 97 10.44 6.09 10.20
N GLN A 98 10.90 6.82 9.16
CA GLN A 98 10.29 6.74 7.84
C GLN A 98 10.50 5.36 7.21
N TRP A 99 11.69 4.75 7.34
CA TRP A 99 11.94 3.38 6.90
C TRP A 99 10.97 2.41 7.58
N ARG A 100 10.89 2.49 8.93
CA ARG A 100 10.01 1.60 9.70
C ARG A 100 8.55 1.78 9.33
N LYS A 101 8.12 3.02 9.16
CA LYS A 101 6.73 3.33 8.80
C LYS A 101 6.35 2.68 7.47
N MET A 102 7.24 2.77 6.46
CA MET A 102 6.98 2.14 5.16
C MET A 102 6.84 0.62 5.29
N ILE A 103 7.75 -0.01 6.01
CA ILE A 103 7.73 -1.48 6.18
C ILE A 103 6.54 -1.90 7.04
N ASP A 104 6.31 -1.23 8.16
CA ASP A 104 5.29 -1.65 9.12
C ASP A 104 3.87 -1.48 8.57
N ILE A 105 3.61 -0.41 7.82
CA ILE A 105 2.27 -0.15 7.30
C ILE A 105 2.09 -0.84 5.93
N ASN A 106 3.00 -0.58 4.98
CA ASN A 106 2.79 -1.00 3.59
C ASN A 106 3.07 -2.47 3.34
N LEU A 107 3.88 -3.11 4.17
CA LEU A 107 4.24 -4.52 4.00
C LEU A 107 3.66 -5.37 5.13
N MET A 108 3.99 -5.06 6.38
CA MET A 108 3.47 -5.85 7.51
C MET A 108 1.96 -5.70 7.65
N GLY A 109 1.40 -4.52 7.38
CA GLY A 109 -0.05 -4.33 7.42
C GLY A 109 -0.81 -5.31 6.54
N PRO A 110 -0.53 -5.35 5.23
CA PRO A 110 -1.14 -6.39 4.38
C PRO A 110 -0.85 -7.82 4.84
N ILE A 111 0.36 -8.10 5.34
CA ILE A 111 0.68 -9.44 5.87
C ILE A 111 -0.25 -9.80 7.02
N HIS A 112 -0.50 -8.87 7.97
CA HIS A 112 -1.41 -9.11 9.08
C HIS A 112 -2.82 -9.45 8.58
N VAL A 113 -3.29 -8.75 7.56
CA VAL A 113 -4.60 -9.01 6.97
C VAL A 113 -4.61 -10.39 6.27
N ILE A 114 -3.57 -10.68 5.51
CA ILE A 114 -3.45 -11.96 4.79
C ILE A 114 -3.45 -13.11 5.78
N GLU A 115 -2.64 -13.05 6.83
CA GLU A 115 -2.50 -14.18 7.77
C GLU A 115 -3.75 -14.39 8.64
N THR A 116 -4.64 -13.39 8.73
CA THR A 116 -5.87 -13.52 9.53
C THR A 116 -7.12 -13.78 8.68
N PHE A 117 -7.16 -13.31 7.44
CA PHE A 117 -8.35 -13.44 6.59
C PHE A 117 -8.22 -14.53 5.53
N VAL A 118 -7.01 -14.87 5.05
CA VAL A 118 -6.87 -15.84 3.96
C VAL A 118 -6.99 -17.29 4.44
N PRO A 119 -6.41 -17.71 5.59
CA PRO A 119 -6.58 -19.10 6.01
C PRO A 119 -8.05 -19.53 6.15
N PRO A 120 -8.97 -18.71 6.69
CA PRO A 120 -10.39 -19.10 6.66
C PRO A 120 -10.96 -19.24 5.23
N MET A 121 -10.49 -18.44 4.28
CA MET A 121 -10.90 -18.58 2.88
C MET A 121 -10.44 -19.92 2.31
N VAL A 122 -9.22 -20.34 2.62
CA VAL A 122 -8.68 -21.64 2.22
C VAL A 122 -9.55 -22.77 2.81
N ALA A 123 -9.84 -22.68 4.12
CA ALA A 123 -10.64 -23.69 4.81
C ALA A 123 -12.08 -23.79 4.25
N ALA A 124 -12.63 -22.67 3.79
CA ALA A 124 -13.99 -22.63 3.23
C ALA A 124 -14.10 -23.37 1.89
N GLY A 125 -13.01 -23.48 1.12
CA GLY A 125 -12.99 -24.20 -0.14
C GLY A 125 -13.81 -23.56 -1.26
N ARG A 126 -14.04 -22.27 -1.17
CA ARG A 126 -14.78 -21.52 -2.20
C ARG A 126 -13.86 -20.62 -3.00
N UNK A 127 -14.11 -20.19 -4.12
CA UNK A 127 -13.40 -19.35 -4.89
C UNK A 127 -13.21 -18.11 -4.15
N GLY A 128 -12.33 -17.53 -4.37
CA GLY A 128 -12.02 -16.28 -3.72
C GLY A 128 -10.96 -15.48 -4.44
N HIS A 129 -10.67 -14.31 -3.91
CA HIS A 129 -9.65 -13.45 -4.52
C HIS A 129 -8.96 -12.57 -3.48
N LEU A 130 -7.64 -12.45 -3.61
CA LEU A 130 -6.80 -11.55 -2.81
C LEU A 130 -6.17 -10.54 -3.76
N ALA A 131 -6.40 -9.25 -3.53
CA ALA A 131 -5.76 -8.19 -4.31
C ALA A 131 -4.96 -7.29 -3.38
N ASN A 132 -3.68 -7.15 -3.69
CA ASN A 132 -2.74 -6.34 -2.91
C ASN A 132 -2.32 -5.13 -3.74
N VAL A 133 -2.51 -3.93 -3.20
CA VAL A 133 -2.12 -2.71 -3.91
C VAL A 133 -0.66 -2.40 -3.63
N SER A 134 0.17 -2.65 -4.64
CA SER A 134 1.56 -2.25 -4.66
C SER A 134 1.65 -0.83 -5.24
N SER A 135 2.47 -0.63 -6.26
CA SER A 135 2.70 0.69 -6.86
C SER A 135 3.55 0.50 -8.11
N ALA A 136 3.57 1.51 -8.98
CA ALA A 136 4.62 1.62 -9.99
C ALA A 136 6.01 1.50 -9.35
N ALA A 137 6.19 2.06 -8.14
CA ALA A 137 7.45 1.95 -7.38
C ALA A 137 7.72 0.54 -6.85
N GLY A 138 6.79 -0.39 -7.01
CA GLY A 138 7.00 -1.83 -6.77
C GLY A 138 7.39 -2.61 -8.02
N LEU A 139 7.48 -1.93 -9.17
CA LEU A 139 7.91 -2.52 -10.45
C LEU A 139 9.18 -1.87 -10.98
N VAL A 140 9.31 -0.56 -10.82
CA VAL A 140 10.39 0.22 -11.39
C VAL A 140 11.12 1.00 -10.30
N ALA A 141 12.38 1.34 -10.57
CA ALA A 141 13.27 1.96 -9.58
C ALA A 141 13.14 3.47 -9.62
N LEU A 142 12.04 4.00 -9.10
CA LEU A 142 11.86 5.45 -9.05
C LEU A 142 12.88 6.06 -8.08
N PRO A 143 13.68 7.06 -8.51
CA PRO A 143 14.58 7.73 -7.61
C PRO A 143 13.84 8.32 -6.40
N TRP A 144 14.51 8.40 -5.26
CA TRP A 144 13.99 8.93 -3.99
C TRP A 144 12.97 8.02 -3.30
N HIS A 145 12.71 6.84 -3.86
CA HIS A 145 11.66 5.95 -3.36
C HIS A 145 12.17 4.71 -2.63
N ALA A 146 13.42 4.70 -2.12
CA ALA A 146 14.02 3.47 -1.59
C ALA A 146 13.16 2.80 -0.51
N ALA A 147 12.71 3.57 0.50
CA ALA A 147 11.94 2.99 1.61
C ALA A 147 10.55 2.54 1.15
N TYR A 148 9.89 3.38 0.37
CA TYR A 148 8.56 3.05 -0.18
C TYR A 148 8.65 1.84 -1.11
N SER A 149 9.63 1.83 -2.03
CA SER A 149 9.81 0.71 -2.96
C SER A 149 10.17 -0.59 -2.24
N ALA A 150 10.98 -0.53 -1.16
CA ALA A 150 11.27 -1.74 -0.37
C ALA A 150 9.98 -2.40 0.09
N SER A 151 9.01 -1.59 0.59
CA SER A 151 7.74 -2.13 1.05
C SER A 151 6.89 -2.65 -0.11
N LYS A 152 6.85 -1.95 -1.22
CA LYS A 152 5.97 -2.31 -2.35
C LYS A 152 6.54 -3.45 -3.19
N TYR A 153 7.86 -3.57 -3.32
CA TYR A 153 8.49 -4.77 -3.90
C TYR A 153 8.27 -5.98 -3.00
N GLY A 154 8.38 -5.82 -1.67
CA GLY A 154 8.09 -6.90 -0.73
C GLY A 154 6.68 -7.43 -0.90
N LEU A 155 5.71 -6.53 -0.99
CA LEU A 155 4.31 -6.90 -1.20
C LEU A 155 4.12 -7.63 -2.54
N ARG A 156 4.78 -7.16 -3.59
CA ARG A 156 4.73 -7.85 -4.89
C ARG A 156 5.37 -9.22 -4.81
N GLY A 157 6.51 -9.35 -4.12
CA GLY A 157 7.20 -10.63 -3.97
C GLY A 157 6.34 -11.68 -3.29
N LEU A 158 5.73 -11.34 -2.15
CA LEU A 158 4.85 -12.29 -1.46
C LEU A 158 3.62 -12.64 -2.30
N SER A 159 3.07 -11.66 -3.01
CA SER A 159 1.89 -11.88 -3.86
C SER A 159 2.21 -12.84 -5.01
N GLU A 160 3.39 -12.73 -5.59
CA GLU A 160 3.82 -13.63 -6.67
C GLU A 160 3.89 -15.08 -6.19
N VAL A 161 4.41 -15.31 -4.98
CA VAL A 161 4.43 -16.66 -4.39
C VAL A 161 3.00 -17.12 -4.09
N LEU A 162 2.20 -16.28 -3.43
CA LEU A 162 0.83 -16.64 -3.06
C LEU A 162 -0.03 -16.97 -4.27
N ARG A 163 0.21 -16.34 -5.41
CA ARG A 163 -0.49 -16.65 -6.65
C ARG A 163 -0.44 -18.15 -6.97
N PHE A 164 0.71 -18.78 -6.74
CA PHE A 164 0.89 -20.19 -7.01
C PHE A 164 0.45 -21.06 -5.83
N ASP A 165 0.75 -20.63 -4.59
CA ASP A 165 0.35 -21.37 -3.39
C ASP A 165 -1.17 -21.51 -3.28
N LEU A 166 -1.92 -20.45 -3.65
CA LEU A 166 -3.36 -20.41 -3.49
C LEU A 166 -4.14 -20.92 -4.69
N ALA A 167 -3.48 -21.22 -5.80
CA ALA A 167 -4.13 -21.68 -7.03
C ALA A 167 -4.95 -22.94 -6.80
N ARG A 168 -4.42 -23.92 -6.06
CA ARG A 168 -5.14 -25.17 -5.77
C ARG A 168 -6.37 -24.97 -4.90
N HIS A 169 -6.47 -23.82 -4.20
CA HIS A 169 -7.60 -23.47 -3.37
C HIS A 169 -8.62 -22.59 -4.12
N ARG A 170 -8.40 -22.36 -5.41
CA ARG A 170 -9.23 -21.51 -6.27
C ARG A 170 -9.34 -20.08 -5.77
N ILE A 171 -8.27 -19.60 -5.14
CA ILE A 171 -8.16 -18.21 -4.69
C ILE A 171 -7.18 -17.51 -5.62
N GLY A 172 -7.69 -16.57 -6.42
CA GLY A 172 -6.86 -15.76 -7.31
C GLY A 172 -6.08 -14.71 -6.52
N VAL A 173 -4.95 -14.29 -7.08
CA VAL A 173 -4.14 -13.23 -6.46
C VAL A 173 -3.80 -12.19 -7.52
N SER A 174 -4.07 -10.93 -7.18
CA SER A 174 -3.73 -9.79 -8.02
C SER A 174 -2.79 -8.85 -7.30
N VAL A 175 -1.87 -8.26 -8.05
CA VAL A 175 -1.06 -7.13 -7.61
C VAL A 175 -1.51 -5.92 -8.42
N VAL A 176 -2.00 -4.89 -7.74
CA VAL A 176 -2.37 -3.64 -8.37
C VAL A 176 -1.14 -2.73 -8.37
N VAL A 177 -0.82 -2.16 -9.51
CA VAL A 177 0.38 -1.32 -9.67
C VAL A 177 0.01 0.07 -10.18
N PRO A 178 -0.59 0.91 -9.32
CA PRO A 178 -0.96 2.25 -9.72
C PRO A 178 0.26 3.12 -10.01
N GLY A 179 0.13 3.97 -11.01
CA GLY A 179 0.98 5.13 -11.14
C GLY A 179 0.43 6.23 -10.23
N ALA A 180 0.44 7.48 -10.68
CA ALA A 180 -0.15 8.56 -9.91
C ALA A 180 -1.67 8.42 -9.90
N VAL A 181 -2.26 8.41 -8.71
CA VAL A 181 -3.72 8.44 -8.52
C VAL A 181 -4.03 9.64 -7.62
N ASN A 182 -5.03 10.41 -7.99
CA ASN A 182 -5.40 11.63 -7.27
C ASN A 182 -6.13 11.27 -5.97
N THR A 183 -5.36 11.06 -4.92
CA THR A 183 -5.84 10.64 -3.60
C THR A 183 -5.17 11.50 -2.53
N PRO A 184 -5.68 11.48 -1.29
CA PRO A 184 -4.98 12.14 -0.18
C PRO A 184 -3.52 11.69 -0.01
N LEU A 185 -3.16 10.49 -0.46
CA LEU A 185 -1.79 9.99 -0.38
C LEU A 185 -0.80 10.93 -1.08
N VAL A 186 -1.16 11.46 -2.26
CA VAL A 186 -0.29 12.40 -3.00
C VAL A 186 -0.09 13.69 -2.20
N ASN A 187 -1.15 14.15 -1.53
CA ASN A 187 -1.11 15.41 -0.77
C ASN A 187 -0.38 15.25 0.57
N THR A 188 -0.32 14.04 1.12
CA THR A 188 0.24 13.78 2.44
C THR A 188 1.62 13.10 2.40
N VAL A 189 2.20 12.90 1.22
CA VAL A 189 3.50 12.25 1.11
C VAL A 189 4.56 13.08 1.86
N GLU A 190 5.33 12.41 2.71
CA GLU A 190 6.49 13.01 3.38
C GLU A 190 7.68 12.96 2.41
N ILE A 191 8.39 14.06 2.27
CA ILE A 191 9.62 14.10 1.45
C ILE A 191 10.76 14.53 2.37
N ALA A 192 11.64 13.60 2.68
CA ALA A 192 12.70 13.81 3.67
C ALA A 192 13.66 14.93 3.24
N GLY A 193 13.89 15.89 4.12
CA GLY A 193 14.79 17.01 3.89
C GLY A 193 14.28 18.05 2.91
N VAL A 194 13.00 18.03 2.57
CA VAL A 194 12.40 18.97 1.61
C VAL A 194 11.28 19.74 2.28
N ASP A 195 11.27 21.07 2.08
CA ASP A 195 10.20 21.94 2.56
C ASP A 195 9.04 21.91 1.55
N ARG A 196 7.96 21.23 1.91
CA ARG A 196 6.78 21.13 1.05
C ARG A 196 6.00 22.43 0.94
N ASP A 197 6.25 23.39 1.84
CA ASP A 197 5.63 24.71 1.78
C ASP A 197 6.37 25.67 0.85
N ASP A 198 7.57 25.32 0.38
CA ASP A 198 8.26 26.07 -0.66
C ASP A 198 7.37 26.18 -1.90
N PRO A 199 7.06 27.38 -2.42
CA PRO A 199 6.14 27.53 -3.55
C PRO A 199 6.56 26.75 -4.80
N ASP A 200 7.85 26.64 -5.08
CA ASP A 200 8.34 25.91 -6.26
C ASP A 200 8.12 24.40 -6.08
N VAL A 201 8.38 23.87 -4.89
CA VAL A 201 8.15 22.46 -4.55
C VAL A 201 6.65 22.16 -4.63
N ALA A 202 5.83 23.00 -4.01
CA ALA A 202 4.37 22.82 -4.02
C ALA A 202 3.82 22.83 -5.46
N ARG A 203 4.35 23.72 -6.31
CA ARG A 203 3.95 23.79 -7.72
C ARG A 203 4.33 22.52 -8.47
N TRP A 204 5.51 21.99 -8.22
CA TRP A 204 5.96 20.76 -8.87
C TRP A 204 5.11 19.57 -8.44
N VAL A 205 4.81 19.45 -7.15
CA VAL A 205 3.95 18.38 -6.62
C VAL A 205 2.55 18.46 -7.23
N ARG A 206 1.97 19.65 -7.29
CA ARG A 206 0.65 19.85 -7.92
C ARG A 206 0.67 19.46 -9.40
N ARG A 207 1.72 19.82 -10.12
CA ARG A 207 1.87 19.49 -11.54
C ARG A 207 1.98 17.98 -11.74
N PHE A 208 2.73 17.32 -10.86
CA PHE A 208 2.83 15.86 -10.86
C PHE A 208 1.45 15.22 -10.62
N ALA A 209 0.71 15.72 -9.64
CA ALA A 209 -0.63 15.23 -9.30
C ALA A 209 -1.66 15.52 -10.40
N GLY A 210 -1.44 16.56 -11.19
CA GLY A 210 -2.35 16.95 -12.29
C GLY A 210 -2.50 15.91 -13.39
N HIS A 211 -1.55 14.99 -13.50
CA HIS A 211 -1.62 13.89 -14.47
C HIS A 211 -2.15 12.60 -13.83
N ALA A 212 -2.63 12.68 -12.60
CA ALA A 212 -3.07 11.51 -11.85
C ALA A 212 -4.44 11.02 -12.33
N VAL A 213 -4.61 9.70 -12.31
CA VAL A 213 -5.88 9.03 -12.57
C VAL A 213 -6.82 9.25 -11.38
N SER A 214 -8.13 9.37 -11.63
CA SER A 214 -9.09 9.52 -10.53
C SER A 214 -9.21 8.23 -9.72
N PRO A 215 -9.53 8.32 -8.42
CA PRO A 215 -9.76 7.12 -7.60
C PRO A 215 -10.85 6.21 -8.18
N GLU A 216 -11.88 6.79 -8.76
CA GLU A 216 -13.00 6.05 -9.35
C GLU A 216 -12.53 5.23 -10.56
N LYS A 217 -11.73 5.82 -11.44
CA LYS A 217 -11.15 5.09 -12.58
C LYS A 217 -10.20 3.99 -12.12
N ALA A 218 -9.38 4.27 -11.10
CA ALA A 218 -8.50 3.25 -10.53
C ALA A 218 -9.32 2.10 -9.96
N ALA A 219 -10.37 2.40 -9.20
CA ALA A 219 -11.26 1.37 -8.64
C ALA A 219 -11.89 0.51 -9.73
N ASP A 220 -12.38 1.13 -10.80
CA ASP A 220 -12.99 0.39 -11.92
C ASP A 220 -11.97 -0.56 -12.57
N LYS A 221 -10.74 -0.11 -12.77
CA LYS A 221 -9.67 -0.96 -13.32
C LYS A 221 -9.34 -2.12 -12.40
N ILE A 222 -9.28 -1.86 -11.10
CA ILE A 222 -8.99 -2.91 -10.09
C ILE A 222 -10.09 -3.97 -10.12
N LEU A 223 -11.33 -3.55 -10.05
CA LEU A 223 -12.46 -4.50 -10.00
C LEU A 223 -12.56 -5.31 -11.30
N ALA A 224 -12.33 -4.66 -12.44
CA ALA A 224 -12.31 -5.37 -13.73
C ALA A 224 -11.17 -6.40 -13.79
N GLY A 225 -10.00 -6.05 -13.26
CA GLY A 225 -8.85 -6.96 -13.21
C GLY A 225 -9.09 -8.14 -12.29
N VAL A 226 -9.67 -7.88 -11.12
CA VAL A 226 -10.03 -8.94 -10.16
C VAL A 226 -11.05 -9.89 -10.78
N ALA A 227 -12.09 -9.35 -11.41
CA ALA A 227 -13.14 -10.16 -12.06
C ALA A 227 -12.58 -11.07 -13.16
N ARG A 228 -11.50 -10.64 -13.81
CA ARG A 228 -10.83 -11.42 -14.87
C ARG A 228 -9.66 -12.25 -14.34
N ASN A 229 -9.46 -12.29 -13.04
CA ASN A 229 -8.37 -13.02 -12.38
C ASN A 229 -6.99 -12.64 -12.94
N ARG A 230 -6.78 -11.36 -13.23
CA ARG A 230 -5.48 -10.88 -13.72
C ARG A 230 -4.50 -10.77 -12.57
N TYR A 231 -3.26 -11.21 -12.81
CA TYR A 231 -2.22 -11.08 -11.79
C TYR A 231 -1.76 -9.63 -11.64
N LEU A 232 -1.30 -8.98 -12.72
CA LEU A 232 -0.90 -7.57 -12.67
C LEU A 232 -2.05 -6.71 -13.19
N ILE A 233 -2.46 -5.75 -12.36
CA ILE A 233 -3.54 -4.82 -12.69
C ILE A 233 -2.94 -3.41 -12.74
N TYR A 234 -2.93 -2.82 -13.95
CA TYR A 234 -2.43 -1.46 -14.17
C TYR A 234 -3.61 -0.49 -14.14
N THR A 235 -3.43 0.66 -13.48
CA THR A 235 -4.45 1.71 -13.49
C THR A 235 -4.26 2.69 -14.64
N SER A 236 -3.10 2.65 -15.30
CA SER A 236 -2.80 3.50 -16.44
C SER A 236 -1.82 2.80 -17.38
N PRO A 237 -1.87 3.08 -18.70
CA PRO A 237 -1.02 2.37 -19.67
C PRO A 237 0.45 2.76 -19.61
N ASP A 238 0.78 3.95 -19.09
CA ASP A 238 2.16 4.42 -19.01
C ASP A 238 3.02 3.51 -18.09
N ILE A 239 2.46 3.00 -17.00
CA ILE A 239 3.20 2.12 -16.09
C ILE A 239 3.47 0.76 -16.75
N ARG A 240 2.49 0.25 -17.48
CA ARG A 240 2.68 -0.98 -18.25
C ARG A 240 3.82 -0.84 -19.25
N ALA A 241 3.85 0.28 -19.98
CA ALA A 241 4.90 0.56 -20.96
C ALA A 241 6.26 0.71 -20.27
N LEU A 242 6.31 1.41 -19.12
CA LEU A 242 7.55 1.62 -18.39
C LEU A 242 8.12 0.30 -17.87
N TYR A 243 7.27 -0.58 -17.37
CA TYR A 243 7.70 -1.90 -16.88
C TYR A 243 8.26 -2.76 -18.02
N ALA A 244 7.58 -2.77 -19.18
CA ALA A 244 8.08 -3.47 -20.36
C ALA A 244 9.44 -2.90 -20.79
N PHE A 245 9.59 -1.58 -20.75
CA PHE A 245 10.85 -0.91 -21.09
C PHE A 245 11.98 -1.37 -20.13
N LYS A 246 11.69 -1.43 -18.84
CA LYS A 246 12.67 -1.93 -17.84
C LYS A 246 13.09 -3.36 -18.15
N ARG A 247 12.14 -4.22 -18.47
CA ARG A 247 12.42 -5.65 -18.68
C ARG A 247 13.17 -5.93 -19.97
N LEU A 248 12.88 -5.15 -21.03
CA LEU A 248 13.40 -5.43 -22.36
C LEU A 248 14.60 -4.57 -22.72
N ALA A 249 14.76 -3.40 -22.10
CA ALA A 249 15.78 -2.42 -22.49
C ALA A 249 16.50 -1.85 -21.24
N TRP A 250 17.18 -2.74 -20.51
CA TRP A 250 17.81 -2.40 -19.23
C TRP A 250 18.73 -1.18 -19.31
N TRP A 251 19.57 -1.10 -20.35
CA TRP A 251 20.53 -0.02 -20.42
C TRP A 251 19.88 1.34 -20.70
N PRO A 252 19.00 1.47 -21.71
CA PRO A 252 18.27 2.74 -21.88
C PRO A 252 17.41 3.10 -20.67
N TYR A 253 16.81 2.11 -20.01
CA TYR A 253 16.05 2.33 -18.78
C TYR A 253 16.93 2.95 -17.70
N SER A 254 18.14 2.45 -17.51
CA SER A 254 19.09 2.96 -16.51
C SER A 254 19.46 4.41 -16.79
N VAL A 255 19.69 4.75 -18.07
CA VAL A 255 19.97 6.13 -18.47
C VAL A 255 18.76 7.03 -18.14
N ALA A 256 17.55 6.58 -18.48
CA ALA A 256 16.33 7.34 -18.22
C ALA A 256 16.14 7.58 -16.71
N MET A 257 16.40 6.58 -15.87
CA MET A 257 16.25 6.73 -14.41
C MET A 257 17.26 7.71 -13.83
N ARG A 258 18.47 7.76 -14.38
CA ARG A 258 19.45 8.78 -13.98
C ARG A 258 18.95 10.18 -14.29
N GLN A 259 18.31 10.37 -15.44
CA GLN A 259 17.72 11.67 -15.81
C GLN A 259 16.54 12.02 -14.90
N VAL A 260 15.71 11.06 -14.56
CA VAL A 260 14.60 11.27 -13.62
C VAL A 260 15.14 11.72 -12.27
N ASN A 261 16.26 11.12 -11.81
CA ASN A 261 16.88 11.51 -10.55
C ASN A 261 17.38 12.97 -10.59
N VAL A 262 17.97 13.38 -11.71
CA VAL A 262 18.42 14.78 -11.89
C VAL A 262 17.21 15.73 -11.78
N ILE A 263 16.10 15.37 -12.43
CA ILE A 263 14.88 16.18 -12.40
C ILE A 263 14.34 16.28 -10.97
N PHE A 264 14.26 15.18 -10.24
CA PHE A 264 13.81 15.17 -8.84
C PHE A 264 14.70 16.05 -7.96
N THR A 265 16.02 15.92 -8.11
CA THR A 265 16.97 16.67 -7.29
C THR A 265 16.85 18.18 -7.53
N ARG A 266 16.66 18.58 -8.79
CA ARG A 266 16.49 20.00 -9.13
C ARG A 266 15.15 20.54 -8.65
N ALA A 267 14.07 19.77 -8.82
CA ALA A 267 12.72 20.21 -8.52
C ALA A 267 12.48 20.31 -7.01
N LEU A 268 12.98 19.34 -6.24
CA LEU A 268 12.69 19.24 -4.81
C LEU A 268 13.69 20.01 -3.93
N ARG A 269 14.84 20.43 -4.47
CA ARG A 269 15.83 21.30 -3.78
C ARG A 269 16.05 20.91 -2.32
N PRO A 270 16.57 19.69 -2.06
CA PRO A 270 16.76 19.28 -0.68
C PRO A 270 17.75 20.20 0.04
N ALA A 271 17.46 20.50 1.31
CA ALA A 271 18.39 21.25 2.15
C ALA A 271 19.75 20.53 2.23
N PRO A 272 20.87 21.26 2.41
CA PRO A 272 22.17 20.60 2.58
C PRO A 272 22.09 19.55 3.70
N ALA A 273 22.73 18.41 3.48
CA ALA A 273 22.73 17.36 4.47
C ALA A 273 23.34 17.87 5.77
N THR A 274 22.51 18.10 6.77
CA THR A 274 23.00 18.21 8.13
C THR A 274 23.46 16.81 8.48
N LEU A 275 24.76 16.66 8.69
CA LEU A 275 25.27 15.43 9.26
C LEU A 275 24.43 15.12 10.50
N VAL A 276 23.58 14.11 10.38
CA VAL A 276 22.90 13.59 11.56
C VAL A 276 24.01 13.05 12.42
N ARG A 277 24.37 13.79 13.45
CA ARG A 277 25.32 13.27 14.43
C ARG A 277 24.66 12.05 15.07
N HIS A 278 25.31 10.93 14.94
CA HIS A 278 24.92 9.71 15.65
C HIS A 278 25.15 9.81 17.17
N ASP A 279 25.30 11.03 17.68
CA ASP A 279 25.59 11.29 19.10
C ASP A 279 24.38 11.03 20.01
N GLN A 280 23.25 10.62 19.44
CA GLN A 280 22.05 10.28 20.21
C GLN A 280 21.67 8.81 20.09
N LEU A 281 22.65 7.96 19.90
CA LEU A 281 22.47 6.59 20.33
C LEU A 281 22.54 6.64 21.85
N GLU A 282 21.40 6.73 22.49
CA GLU A 282 21.31 6.53 23.92
C GLU A 282 22.07 5.25 24.24
N THR A 283 23.13 5.39 25.02
CA THR A 283 23.81 4.24 25.57
C THR A 283 22.80 3.49 26.44
N HIS A 284 22.27 2.42 25.88
CA HIS A 284 21.57 1.46 26.72
C HIS A 284 22.59 1.01 27.78
N PRO A 285 22.26 1.10 29.08
CA PRO A 285 23.18 0.58 30.07
C PRO A 285 23.39 -0.91 29.77
N GLU A 286 24.65 -1.29 29.68
CA GLU A 286 25.04 -2.67 29.47
C GLU A 286 24.35 -3.55 30.51
N GLN A 287 23.49 -4.46 30.07
CA GLN A 287 23.02 -5.52 30.94
C GLN A 287 24.22 -6.44 31.16
N PRO A 288 24.52 -6.76 32.43
CA PRO A 288 25.63 -7.67 32.68
C PRO A 288 25.37 -9.02 32.02
N ASP A 289 26.39 -9.51 31.33
CA ASP A 289 26.38 -10.80 30.67
C ASP A 289 25.90 -11.90 31.64
N ARG A 290 24.81 -12.52 31.30
CA ARG A 290 24.45 -13.77 31.95
C ARG A 290 25.28 -14.89 31.31
N PRO A 291 25.97 -15.70 32.07
CA PRO A 291 26.70 -16.81 31.50
C PRO A 291 25.73 -17.78 30.83
N VAL A 292 26.06 -18.14 29.59
CA VAL A 292 25.32 -19.16 28.83
C VAL A 292 25.73 -20.50 29.40
N GLU A 293 24.82 -21.15 30.14
CA GLU A 293 25.02 -22.54 30.52
C GLU A 293 24.71 -23.41 29.31
N LEU A 294 25.75 -24.05 28.77
CA LEU A 294 25.62 -25.05 27.72
C LEU A 294 25.32 -26.39 28.37
N GLU A 295 24.13 -26.95 28.17
CA GLU A 295 23.85 -28.35 28.34
C GLU A 295 23.68 -29.03 26.99
#